data_48c2e5f869c19e2bc4ae8fd86c94ad56
#
_entry.id   48c2e5f869c19e2bc4ae8fd86c94ad56
#
_cell.length_a   1.000
_cell.length_b   1.000
_cell.length_c   1.000
_cell.angle_alpha   90.00
_cell.angle_beta   90.00
_cell.angle_gamma   90.00
#
_symmetry.space_group_name_H-M   'P 1'
#
loop_
_entity.id
_entity.type
_entity.pdbx_description
1 polymer ?
#
loop_
_entity_poly.entity_id
_entity_poly.type
_entity_poly.pdbx_seq_one_letter_code
_entity_poly.pdbx_strand_id
1 'polypeptide(L)'
;MVTTATHDFWHGCQTQPRPYAEGMRRMGSDEWAGLVMLAVAVGVSLPVLLGAVPTDIGRGAWTGILIAFVLCLLLAVIALGPRSRYLALTGAVLSSWALVLAVGASGLVAVILVVVAAVSAYLVPVRVVAGIVVANTVVLWIAHLPVEAFGEPLAMVGFYLLIQIASVLSSLALIREQRMRRDLAHAHVELQTAAVLMEQSARSAERLRISRDLHDLIGHQLTVLTLELEAARHLPGERSREHIDRADSVARDLLADVRHTVSELREAPSDLPAAVHRMVADIPGLNVRLDLEADVRLDEERSAAVLRAVQEIVTNTLRHAEASTLTIQIARHGQEVVLTGVDDGRGADRPTWGNGLRGMAERLTDLGGRLDIDGARGFTVTVRVPAT
;
A
#
# COMPACT_ATOMS: atom_id res chain seq x y z
N MET A 1 31.73 -18.99 -52.41
CA MET A 1 30.90 -20.19 -52.33
C MET A 1 31.12 -20.77 -50.94
N VAL A 2 30.30 -20.52 -50.01
CA VAL A 2 29.75 -21.32 -48.96
C VAL A 2 28.88 -20.38 -48.09
N THR A 3 27.67 -20.52 -48.21
CA THR A 3 26.41 -20.08 -47.83
C THR A 3 26.12 -20.33 -46.33
N THR A 4 25.60 -19.31 -45.66
CA THR A 4 24.38 -19.33 -44.76
C THR A 4 24.06 -20.63 -43.99
N ALA A 5 24.12 -20.57 -42.69
CA ALA A 5 23.21 -21.28 -41.76
C ALA A 5 23.44 -20.80 -40.29
N THR A 6 22.79 -19.71 -39.87
CA THR A 6 22.49 -19.43 -38.44
C THR A 6 21.28 -18.50 -38.32
N HIS A 7 20.15 -19.00 -38.78
CA HIS A 7 18.88 -18.34 -38.59
C HIS A 7 17.86 -19.46 -38.39
N ASP A 8 17.78 -20.03 -37.17
CA ASP A 8 16.61 -20.82 -36.73
C ASP A 8 16.88 -21.42 -35.34
N PHE A 9 16.97 -20.57 -34.28
CA PHE A 9 16.96 -21.07 -32.90
C PHE A 9 16.11 -20.23 -31.94
N TRP A 10 15.22 -19.38 -32.46
CA TRP A 10 14.37 -18.50 -31.64
C TRP A 10 12.86 -18.75 -31.79
N HIS A 11 12.43 -19.93 -32.27
CA HIS A 11 11.02 -20.30 -32.31
C HIS A 11 10.76 -21.52 -31.43
N GLY A 12 10.55 -21.29 -30.13
CA GLY A 12 10.14 -22.39 -29.28
C GLY A 12 10.16 -22.10 -27.79
N CYS A 13 9.60 -21.00 -27.32
CA CYS A 13 9.01 -20.90 -25.97
C CYS A 13 8.23 -19.58 -25.83
N GLN A 14 7.28 -19.37 -26.72
CA GLN A 14 6.15 -18.49 -26.39
C GLN A 14 5.16 -19.31 -25.55
N THR A 15 5.44 -19.44 -24.25
CA THR A 15 4.37 -19.64 -23.28
C THR A 15 3.59 -18.33 -23.26
N GLN A 16 2.52 -18.28 -24.08
CA GLN A 16 1.51 -17.23 -23.94
C GLN A 16 1.15 -17.13 -22.45
N PRO A 17 1.25 -15.94 -21.83
CA PRO A 17 0.64 -15.75 -20.53
C PRO A 17 -0.85 -16.07 -20.71
N ARG A 18 -1.33 -17.09 -20.01
CA ARG A 18 -2.77 -17.37 -19.91
C ARG A 18 -3.44 -16.04 -19.60
N PRO A 19 -4.50 -15.63 -20.32
CA PRO A 19 -5.26 -14.46 -19.97
C PRO A 19 -5.70 -14.69 -18.51
N TYR A 20 -5.16 -13.90 -17.58
CA TYR A 20 -5.65 -13.86 -16.24
C TYR A 20 -7.14 -13.60 -16.36
N ALA A 21 -7.94 -14.55 -15.86
CA ALA A 21 -9.37 -14.38 -15.73
C ALA A 21 -9.60 -12.97 -15.18
N GLU A 22 -10.38 -12.18 -15.93
CA GLU A 22 -10.85 -10.87 -15.51
C GLU A 22 -11.44 -11.03 -14.12
N GLY A 23 -10.60 -10.78 -13.11
CA GLY A 23 -11.02 -10.75 -11.73
C GLY A 23 -12.00 -9.60 -11.65
N MET A 24 -13.28 -9.91 -11.48
CA MET A 24 -14.33 -8.96 -11.14
C MET A 24 -13.78 -8.07 -10.04
N ARG A 25 -13.47 -6.81 -10.39
CA ARG A 25 -13.00 -5.78 -9.47
C ARG A 25 -13.96 -5.82 -8.29
N ARG A 26 -13.50 -6.29 -7.13
CA ARG A 26 -14.33 -6.24 -5.93
C ARG A 26 -14.49 -4.77 -5.61
N MET A 27 -15.69 -4.25 -5.84
CA MET A 27 -16.05 -2.86 -5.54
C MET A 27 -15.67 -2.58 -4.10
N GLY A 28 -14.91 -1.51 -3.88
CA GLY A 28 -14.56 -1.04 -2.56
C GLY A 28 -15.79 -0.68 -1.73
N SER A 29 -15.66 -0.68 -0.42
CA SER A 29 -16.76 -0.30 0.49
C SER A 29 -17.36 1.07 0.16
N ASP A 30 -16.58 1.96 -0.41
CA ASP A 30 -16.97 3.33 -0.77
C ASP A 30 -17.85 3.35 -2.03
N GLU A 31 -17.54 2.50 -3.01
CA GLU A 31 -18.33 2.33 -4.22
C GLU A 31 -19.72 1.74 -3.89
N TRP A 32 -19.77 0.77 -2.95
CA TRP A 32 -21.01 0.20 -2.46
C TRP A 32 -21.88 1.25 -1.73
N ALA A 33 -21.27 2.08 -0.89
CA ALA A 33 -21.98 3.14 -0.18
C ALA A 33 -22.62 4.16 -1.16
N GLY A 34 -21.89 4.54 -2.22
CA GLY A 34 -22.39 5.41 -3.27
C GLY A 34 -23.56 4.79 -4.04
N LEU A 35 -23.48 3.50 -4.40
CA LEU A 35 -24.55 2.78 -5.09
C LEU A 35 -25.82 2.65 -4.21
N VAL A 36 -25.67 2.35 -2.94
CA VAL A 36 -26.78 2.26 -1.99
C VAL A 36 -27.48 3.63 -1.87
N MET A 37 -26.73 4.71 -1.73
CA MET A 37 -27.28 6.06 -1.68
C MET A 37 -28.00 6.45 -2.97
N LEU A 38 -27.48 6.06 -4.13
CA LEU A 38 -28.14 6.26 -5.42
C LEU A 38 -29.43 5.45 -5.50
N ALA A 39 -29.42 4.17 -5.09
CA ALA A 39 -30.59 3.31 -5.06
C ALA A 39 -31.69 3.88 -4.13
N VAL A 40 -31.29 4.44 -2.99
CA VAL A 40 -32.22 5.12 -2.07
C VAL A 40 -32.85 6.34 -2.75
N ALA A 41 -32.05 7.19 -3.41
CA ALA A 41 -32.57 8.38 -4.09
C ALA A 41 -33.56 8.02 -5.20
N VAL A 42 -33.28 6.98 -6.00
CA VAL A 42 -34.19 6.47 -7.04
C VAL A 42 -35.45 5.83 -6.41
N GLY A 43 -35.26 5.01 -5.38
CA GLY A 43 -36.37 4.33 -4.69
C GLY A 43 -37.41 5.30 -4.08
N VAL A 44 -36.90 6.36 -3.44
CA VAL A 44 -37.75 7.42 -2.86
C VAL A 44 -38.48 8.24 -3.95
N SER A 45 -37.92 8.29 -5.15
CA SER A 45 -38.50 8.97 -6.31
C SER A 45 -39.63 8.15 -6.99
N LEU A 46 -39.73 6.85 -6.70
CA LEU A 46 -40.64 5.92 -7.37
C LEU A 46 -42.10 6.30 -7.28
N PRO A 47 -42.65 6.75 -6.13
CA PRO A 47 -44.05 7.18 -6.03
C PRO A 47 -44.42 8.34 -6.97
N VAL A 48 -43.50 9.28 -7.18
CA VAL A 48 -43.66 10.38 -8.13
C VAL A 48 -43.62 9.87 -9.57
N LEU A 49 -42.69 9.01 -9.90
CA LEU A 49 -42.53 8.38 -11.22
C LEU A 49 -43.77 7.56 -11.60
N LEU A 50 -44.32 6.82 -10.65
CA LEU A 50 -45.54 6.03 -10.84
C LEU A 50 -46.83 6.87 -10.83
N GLY A 51 -46.75 8.17 -10.49
CA GLY A 51 -47.86 9.08 -10.45
C GLY A 51 -48.76 8.97 -9.22
N ALA A 52 -48.28 8.34 -8.18
CA ALA A 52 -48.96 8.27 -6.88
C ALA A 52 -48.89 9.62 -6.12
N VAL A 53 -47.88 10.45 -6.44
CA VAL A 53 -47.68 11.78 -5.85
C VAL A 53 -47.77 12.83 -6.97
N PRO A 54 -48.65 13.86 -6.87
CA PRO A 54 -48.75 14.93 -7.85
C PRO A 54 -47.50 15.83 -7.82
N THR A 55 -47.19 16.46 -8.94
CA THR A 55 -46.08 17.42 -9.10
C THR A 55 -46.61 18.68 -9.73
N ASP A 56 -46.12 19.84 -9.27
CA ASP A 56 -46.51 21.16 -9.79
C ASP A 56 -45.97 21.42 -11.22
N ILE A 57 -44.86 20.75 -11.61
CA ILE A 57 -44.15 20.99 -12.90
C ILE A 57 -44.41 19.92 -13.95
N GLY A 58 -45.33 19.00 -13.71
CA GLY A 58 -45.54 17.86 -14.59
C GLY A 58 -44.45 16.78 -14.50
N ARG A 59 -44.83 15.51 -14.64
CA ARG A 59 -43.97 14.36 -14.40
C ARG A 59 -42.73 14.28 -15.33
N GLY A 60 -42.89 14.68 -16.61
CA GLY A 60 -41.80 14.62 -17.55
C GLY A 60 -40.67 15.59 -17.19
N ALA A 61 -41.01 16.83 -16.81
CA ALA A 61 -40.05 17.81 -16.34
C ALA A 61 -39.37 17.38 -15.03
N TRP A 62 -40.14 16.85 -14.07
CA TRP A 62 -39.62 16.34 -12.81
C TRP A 62 -38.63 15.17 -13.02
N THR A 63 -38.98 14.24 -13.90
CA THR A 63 -38.07 13.10 -14.28
C THR A 63 -36.77 13.61 -14.92
N GLY A 64 -36.84 14.66 -15.76
CA GLY A 64 -35.65 15.29 -16.33
C GLY A 64 -34.72 15.88 -15.26
N ILE A 65 -35.28 16.54 -14.25
CA ILE A 65 -34.51 17.07 -13.11
C ILE A 65 -33.90 15.92 -12.27
N LEU A 66 -34.61 14.82 -12.07
CA LEU A 66 -34.08 13.65 -11.38
C LEU A 66 -32.89 13.03 -12.12
N ILE A 67 -32.97 12.91 -13.44
CA ILE A 67 -31.85 12.43 -14.27
C ILE A 67 -30.66 13.38 -14.14
N ALA A 68 -30.89 14.68 -14.22
CA ALA A 68 -29.84 15.68 -14.02
C ALA A 68 -29.20 15.59 -12.63
N PHE A 69 -30.01 15.40 -11.58
CA PHE A 69 -29.54 15.17 -10.22
C PHE A 69 -28.60 13.96 -10.14
N VAL A 70 -29.05 12.80 -10.65
CA VAL A 70 -28.27 11.55 -10.65
C VAL A 70 -26.96 11.74 -11.43
N LEU A 71 -27.00 12.37 -12.60
CA LEU A 71 -25.82 12.65 -13.41
C LEU A 71 -24.84 13.58 -12.68
N CYS A 72 -25.31 14.66 -12.09
CA CYS A 72 -24.49 15.57 -11.32
C CYS A 72 -23.85 14.87 -10.10
N LEU A 73 -24.61 14.02 -9.41
CA LEU A 73 -24.10 13.26 -8.27
C LEU A 73 -23.00 12.28 -8.68
N LEU A 74 -23.20 11.52 -9.76
CA LEU A 74 -22.20 10.63 -10.33
C LEU A 74 -20.96 11.40 -10.78
N LEU A 75 -21.14 12.51 -11.50
CA LEU A 75 -20.04 13.35 -11.93
C LEU A 75 -19.24 13.95 -10.75
N ALA A 76 -19.91 14.28 -9.63
CA ALA A 76 -19.24 14.78 -8.44
C ALA A 76 -18.34 13.72 -7.79
N VAL A 77 -18.73 12.44 -7.85
CA VAL A 77 -17.93 11.31 -7.33
C VAL A 77 -16.78 10.95 -8.27
N ILE A 78 -17.02 10.92 -9.60
CA ILE A 78 -16.03 10.50 -10.60
C ILE A 78 -15.05 11.63 -10.97
N ALA A 79 -15.40 12.89 -10.68
CA ALA A 79 -14.64 14.07 -11.13
C ALA A 79 -13.17 14.06 -10.66
N LEU A 80 -12.26 14.13 -11.65
CA LEU A 80 -10.80 14.06 -11.44
C LEU A 80 -10.20 15.38 -10.92
N GLY A 81 -10.97 16.49 -10.95
CA GLY A 81 -10.45 17.81 -10.56
C GLY A 81 -11.34 18.53 -9.53
N PRO A 82 -10.76 19.39 -8.68
CA PRO A 82 -11.53 20.09 -7.65
C PRO A 82 -12.63 21.00 -8.23
N ARG A 83 -12.37 21.70 -9.33
CA ARG A 83 -13.34 22.62 -9.95
C ARG A 83 -14.55 21.88 -10.53
N SER A 84 -14.33 20.79 -11.25
CA SER A 84 -15.41 19.95 -11.81
C SER A 84 -16.24 19.30 -10.72
N ARG A 85 -15.61 18.88 -9.63
CA ARG A 85 -16.27 18.30 -8.45
C ARG A 85 -17.19 19.31 -7.77
N TYR A 86 -16.72 20.53 -7.53
CA TYR A 86 -17.57 21.59 -6.94
C TYR A 86 -18.76 21.97 -7.84
N LEU A 87 -18.55 22.10 -9.17
CA LEU A 87 -19.60 22.38 -10.13
C LEU A 87 -20.67 21.27 -10.15
N ALA A 88 -20.24 20.02 -10.19
CA ALA A 88 -21.14 18.88 -10.19
C ALA A 88 -21.92 18.77 -8.87
N LEU A 89 -21.27 18.97 -7.72
CA LEU A 89 -21.94 19.01 -6.42
C LEU A 89 -22.96 20.15 -6.34
N THR A 90 -22.62 21.35 -6.83
CA THR A 90 -23.56 22.47 -6.89
C THR A 90 -24.78 22.12 -7.75
N GLY A 91 -24.57 21.49 -8.92
CA GLY A 91 -25.67 20.99 -9.76
C GLY A 91 -26.55 19.97 -9.04
N ALA A 92 -25.94 19.03 -8.30
CA ALA A 92 -26.68 18.05 -7.51
C ALA A 92 -27.51 18.71 -6.38
N VAL A 93 -26.94 19.69 -5.68
CA VAL A 93 -27.65 20.44 -4.63
C VAL A 93 -28.83 21.20 -5.21
N LEU A 94 -28.62 21.97 -6.28
CA LEU A 94 -29.69 22.79 -6.90
C LEU A 94 -30.81 21.91 -7.47
N SER A 95 -30.48 20.82 -8.15
CA SER A 95 -31.46 19.87 -8.67
C SER A 95 -32.23 19.16 -7.56
N SER A 96 -31.58 18.82 -6.44
CA SER A 96 -32.28 18.25 -5.27
C SER A 96 -33.31 19.23 -4.67
N TRP A 97 -32.98 20.52 -4.61
CA TRP A 97 -33.92 21.55 -4.16
C TRP A 97 -35.14 21.69 -5.11
N ALA A 98 -34.86 21.69 -6.42
CA ALA A 98 -35.89 21.76 -7.43
C ALA A 98 -36.86 20.55 -7.35
N LEU A 99 -36.34 19.35 -7.12
CA LEU A 99 -37.11 18.11 -6.94
C LEU A 99 -38.06 18.22 -5.73
N VAL A 100 -37.56 18.72 -4.60
CA VAL A 100 -38.33 18.85 -3.37
C VAL A 100 -39.40 19.93 -3.49
N LEU A 101 -39.02 21.12 -4.01
CA LEU A 101 -39.97 22.23 -4.17
C LEU A 101 -41.09 21.93 -5.15
N ALA A 102 -40.84 21.12 -6.18
CA ALA A 102 -41.81 20.74 -7.20
C ALA A 102 -42.87 19.71 -6.73
N VAL A 103 -42.69 19.10 -5.57
CA VAL A 103 -43.58 18.08 -5.01
C VAL A 103 -44.25 18.61 -3.72
N GLY A 104 -43.75 19.74 -3.19
CA GLY A 104 -44.29 20.33 -1.98
C GLY A 104 -44.15 19.46 -0.72
N ALA A 105 -45.15 19.43 0.15
CA ALA A 105 -45.08 18.80 1.46
C ALA A 105 -45.02 17.26 1.48
N SER A 106 -44.80 16.58 0.35
CA SER A 106 -44.64 15.13 0.36
C SER A 106 -43.30 14.73 0.96
N GLY A 107 -43.31 14.24 2.19
CA GLY A 107 -42.12 13.97 3.00
C GLY A 107 -41.09 13.04 2.38
N LEU A 108 -41.49 12.02 1.59
CA LEU A 108 -40.58 11.02 1.05
C LEU A 108 -39.48 11.59 0.15
N VAL A 109 -39.74 12.56 -0.70
CA VAL A 109 -38.78 13.17 -1.63
C VAL A 109 -37.70 13.97 -0.89
N ALA A 110 -37.98 14.46 0.32
CA ALA A 110 -37.04 15.18 1.17
C ALA A 110 -35.80 14.32 1.56
N VAL A 111 -35.90 12.98 1.48
CA VAL A 111 -34.76 12.07 1.68
C VAL A 111 -33.63 12.34 0.68
N ILE A 112 -33.90 12.87 -0.51
CA ILE A 112 -32.89 13.29 -1.49
C ILE A 112 -31.94 14.33 -0.88
N LEU A 113 -32.43 15.24 -0.04
CA LEU A 113 -31.62 16.24 0.66
C LEU A 113 -30.65 15.58 1.66
N VAL A 114 -31.09 14.50 2.32
CA VAL A 114 -30.24 13.70 3.22
C VAL A 114 -29.13 13.03 2.45
N VAL A 115 -29.44 12.44 1.29
CA VAL A 115 -28.43 11.80 0.42
C VAL A 115 -27.37 12.81 -0.02
N VAL A 116 -27.80 14.00 -0.48
CA VAL A 116 -26.85 15.07 -0.89
C VAL A 116 -25.97 15.51 0.28
N ALA A 117 -26.56 15.70 1.47
CA ALA A 117 -25.79 16.08 2.65
C ALA A 117 -24.77 15.02 3.05
N ALA A 118 -25.15 13.73 3.01
CA ALA A 118 -24.26 12.61 3.32
C ALA A 118 -23.10 12.48 2.30
N VAL A 119 -23.43 12.55 0.99
CA VAL A 119 -22.39 12.47 -0.07
C VAL A 119 -21.47 13.67 -0.03
N SER A 120 -21.96 14.87 0.25
CA SER A 120 -21.13 16.07 0.35
C SER A 120 -20.03 15.95 1.42
N ALA A 121 -20.25 15.15 2.49
CA ALA A 121 -19.24 14.92 3.52
C ALA A 121 -17.97 14.23 3.01
N TYR A 122 -18.05 13.46 1.92
CA TYR A 122 -16.89 12.84 1.26
C TYR A 122 -16.15 13.77 0.28
N LEU A 123 -16.81 14.81 -0.19
CA LEU A 123 -16.36 15.61 -1.32
C LEU A 123 -15.81 16.99 -0.93
N VAL A 124 -16.33 17.58 0.16
CA VAL A 124 -16.03 18.96 0.52
C VAL A 124 -15.77 19.12 2.02
N PRO A 125 -15.11 20.21 2.44
CA PRO A 125 -14.84 20.48 3.86
C PRO A 125 -16.13 20.59 4.69
N VAL A 126 -16.08 20.17 5.95
CA VAL A 126 -17.21 20.13 6.87
C VAL A 126 -17.98 21.46 6.99
N ARG A 127 -17.29 22.61 6.84
CA ARG A 127 -17.93 23.95 6.85
C ARG A 127 -18.91 24.13 5.69
N VAL A 128 -18.55 23.60 4.51
CA VAL A 128 -19.44 23.64 3.31
C VAL A 128 -20.60 22.68 3.50
N VAL A 129 -20.34 21.47 4.06
CA VAL A 129 -21.40 20.51 4.40
C VAL A 129 -22.43 21.12 5.35
N ALA A 130 -21.98 21.80 6.41
CA ALA A 130 -22.86 22.50 7.34
C ALA A 130 -23.72 23.56 6.62
N GLY A 131 -23.13 24.32 5.69
CA GLY A 131 -23.87 25.29 4.85
C GLY A 131 -24.94 24.61 3.98
N ILE A 132 -24.63 23.43 3.38
CA ILE A 132 -25.59 22.64 2.60
C ILE A 132 -26.74 22.16 3.49
N VAL A 133 -26.46 21.64 4.70
CA VAL A 133 -27.48 21.18 5.64
C VAL A 133 -28.43 22.32 6.05
N VAL A 134 -27.89 23.51 6.35
CA VAL A 134 -28.70 24.71 6.66
C VAL A 134 -29.56 25.10 5.46
N ALA A 135 -29.01 25.18 4.27
CA ALA A 135 -29.73 25.54 3.05
C ALA A 135 -30.83 24.49 2.71
N ASN A 136 -30.55 23.21 2.84
CA ASN A 136 -31.52 22.13 2.71
C ASN A 136 -32.70 22.28 3.70
N THR A 137 -32.38 22.65 4.94
CA THR A 137 -33.40 22.85 5.97
C THR A 137 -34.31 24.06 5.63
N VAL A 138 -33.72 25.14 5.11
CA VAL A 138 -34.49 26.33 4.64
C VAL A 138 -35.37 25.94 3.46
N VAL A 139 -34.87 25.20 2.48
CA VAL A 139 -35.67 24.71 1.34
C VAL A 139 -36.83 23.86 1.79
N LEU A 140 -36.59 22.95 2.74
CA LEU A 140 -37.63 22.11 3.30
C LEU A 140 -38.71 22.94 4.03
N TRP A 141 -38.29 23.96 4.77
CA TRP A 141 -39.22 24.90 5.42
C TRP A 141 -40.07 25.61 4.38
N ILE A 142 -39.49 26.13 3.30
CA ILE A 142 -40.21 26.80 2.22
C ILE A 142 -41.23 25.85 1.56
N ALA A 143 -40.87 24.60 1.32
CA ALA A 143 -41.78 23.60 0.74
C ALA A 143 -43.01 23.30 1.59
N HIS A 144 -42.98 23.59 2.89
CA HIS A 144 -44.10 23.36 3.83
C HIS A 144 -44.86 24.62 4.20
N LEU A 145 -44.47 25.81 3.71
CA LEU A 145 -45.16 27.08 4.03
C LEU A 145 -46.69 27.11 3.72
N PRO A 146 -47.22 26.39 2.70
CA PRO A 146 -48.65 26.41 2.38
C PRO A 146 -49.55 25.65 3.39
N VAL A 147 -48.97 24.96 4.37
CA VAL A 147 -49.74 24.15 5.35
C VAL A 147 -50.25 25.05 6.47
N GLU A 148 -51.55 25.05 6.71
CA GLU A 148 -52.23 25.94 7.69
C GLU A 148 -51.95 25.60 9.18
N ALA A 149 -51.33 24.46 9.48
CA ALA A 149 -51.02 24.01 10.84
C ALA A 149 -49.51 24.13 11.14
N PHE A 150 -49.11 25.13 11.93
CA PHE A 150 -47.70 25.39 12.28
C PHE A 150 -46.96 24.23 12.98
N GLY A 151 -47.64 23.32 13.67
CA GLY A 151 -46.99 22.23 14.42
C GLY A 151 -46.44 21.10 13.55
N GLU A 152 -47.13 20.73 12.48
CA GLU A 152 -46.72 19.63 11.60
C GLU A 152 -45.48 19.95 10.76
N PRO A 153 -45.36 21.14 10.12
CA PRO A 153 -44.14 21.53 9.40
C PRO A 153 -42.89 21.58 10.29
N LEU A 154 -43.02 22.10 11.51
CA LEU A 154 -41.91 22.19 12.46
C LEU A 154 -41.37 20.82 12.84
N ALA A 155 -42.27 19.85 13.14
CA ALA A 155 -41.87 18.48 13.46
C ALA A 155 -41.17 17.78 12.28
N MET A 156 -41.70 17.95 11.05
CA MET A 156 -41.15 17.39 9.82
C MET A 156 -39.74 17.95 9.52
N VAL A 157 -39.60 19.28 9.52
CA VAL A 157 -38.32 19.94 9.28
C VAL A 157 -37.31 19.56 10.35
N GLY A 158 -37.73 19.52 11.64
CA GLY A 158 -36.88 19.08 12.73
C GLY A 158 -36.41 17.62 12.57
N PHE A 159 -37.31 16.73 12.18
CA PHE A 159 -37.01 15.33 11.92
C PHE A 159 -35.99 15.16 10.78
N TYR A 160 -36.20 15.82 9.64
CA TYR A 160 -35.22 15.76 8.52
C TYR A 160 -33.89 16.41 8.84
N LEU A 161 -33.87 17.50 9.63
CA LEU A 161 -32.63 18.08 10.11
C LEU A 161 -31.83 17.10 10.97
N LEU A 162 -32.51 16.40 11.90
CA LEU A 162 -31.85 15.38 12.72
C LEU A 162 -31.27 14.24 11.88
N ILE A 163 -32.04 13.76 10.89
CA ILE A 163 -31.54 12.69 9.98
C ILE A 163 -30.37 13.19 9.15
N GLN A 164 -30.38 14.42 8.62
CA GLN A 164 -29.26 14.99 7.90
C GLN A 164 -28.02 15.07 8.78
N ILE A 165 -28.13 15.59 9.99
CA ILE A 165 -27.03 15.65 10.95
C ILE A 165 -26.49 14.24 11.26
N ALA A 166 -27.37 13.29 11.57
CA ALA A 166 -26.99 11.92 11.85
C ALA A 166 -26.27 11.25 10.67
N SER A 167 -26.77 11.44 9.44
CA SER A 167 -26.15 10.92 8.21
C SER A 167 -24.77 11.54 7.96
N VAL A 168 -24.64 12.86 8.13
CA VAL A 168 -23.34 13.53 7.99
C VAL A 168 -22.34 13.06 9.04
N LEU A 169 -22.76 12.98 10.31
CA LEU A 169 -21.91 12.48 11.39
C LEU A 169 -21.48 11.03 11.15
N SER A 170 -22.38 10.18 10.68
CA SER A 170 -22.07 8.80 10.31
C SER A 170 -21.07 8.75 9.16
N SER A 171 -21.25 9.54 8.12
CA SER A 171 -20.29 9.64 7.00
C SER A 171 -18.91 10.11 7.47
N LEU A 172 -18.87 11.13 8.32
CA LEU A 172 -17.60 11.63 8.88
C LEU A 172 -16.92 10.60 9.79
N ALA A 173 -17.68 9.83 10.57
CA ALA A 173 -17.17 8.74 11.40
C ALA A 173 -16.53 7.64 10.55
N LEU A 174 -17.20 7.22 9.46
CA LEU A 174 -16.67 6.24 8.52
C LEU A 174 -15.38 6.71 7.84
N ILE A 175 -15.33 7.98 7.38
CA ILE A 175 -14.13 8.57 6.81
C ILE A 175 -12.98 8.57 7.83
N ARG A 176 -13.28 8.91 9.10
CA ARG A 176 -12.28 8.93 10.16
C ARG A 176 -11.76 7.53 10.49
N GLU A 177 -12.66 6.55 10.55
CA GLU A 177 -12.30 5.15 10.78
C GLU A 177 -11.39 4.62 9.67
N GLN A 178 -11.72 4.88 8.40
CA GLN A 178 -10.89 4.48 7.26
C GLN A 178 -9.49 5.12 7.31
N ARG A 179 -9.40 6.40 7.67
CA ARG A 179 -8.10 7.07 7.85
C ARG A 179 -7.29 6.41 8.96
N MET A 180 -7.90 6.18 10.12
CA MET A 180 -7.21 5.51 11.23
C MET A 180 -6.73 4.10 10.87
N ARG A 181 -7.54 3.33 10.13
CA ARG A 181 -7.10 2.00 9.65
C ARG A 181 -5.89 2.08 8.72
N ARG A 182 -5.86 3.07 7.81
CA ARG A 182 -4.72 3.30 6.93
C ARG A 182 -3.46 3.70 7.73
N ASP A 183 -3.61 4.62 8.68
CA ASP A 183 -2.49 5.08 9.52
C ASP A 183 -1.92 3.93 10.38
N LEU A 184 -2.79 3.08 10.94
CA LEU A 184 -2.37 1.87 11.67
C LEU A 184 -1.63 0.88 10.77
N ALA A 185 -2.10 0.64 9.54
CA ALA A 185 -1.42 -0.23 8.58
C ALA A 185 -0.02 0.30 8.25
N HIS A 186 0.13 1.62 8.05
CA HIS A 186 1.44 2.24 7.83
C HIS A 186 2.38 2.06 9.03
N ALA A 187 1.90 2.37 10.24
CA ALA A 187 2.70 2.23 11.46
C ALA A 187 3.13 0.76 11.68
N HIS A 188 2.26 -0.19 11.35
CA HIS A 188 2.57 -1.62 11.45
C HIS A 188 3.72 -2.03 10.51
N VAL A 189 3.67 -1.62 9.24
CA VAL A 189 4.75 -1.88 8.27
C VAL A 189 6.06 -1.22 8.70
N GLU A 190 6.02 0.02 9.19
CA GLU A 190 7.20 0.72 9.68
C GLU A 190 7.85 -0.01 10.88
N LEU A 191 7.05 -0.46 11.84
CA LEU A 191 7.53 -1.21 13.00
C LEU A 191 8.13 -2.56 12.63
N GLN A 192 7.47 -3.32 11.74
CA GLN A 192 8.00 -4.60 11.28
C GLN A 192 9.34 -4.45 10.56
N THR A 193 9.45 -3.44 9.70
CA THR A 193 10.70 -3.16 9.00
C THR A 193 11.80 -2.73 9.96
N ALA A 194 11.50 -1.85 10.91
CA ALA A 194 12.47 -1.44 11.93
C ALA A 194 12.97 -2.64 12.74
N ALA A 195 12.07 -3.57 13.12
CA ALA A 195 12.43 -4.79 13.83
C ALA A 195 13.39 -5.67 13.03
N VAL A 196 13.11 -5.90 11.73
CA VAL A 196 13.98 -6.68 10.84
C VAL A 196 15.35 -6.03 10.68
N LEU A 197 15.39 -4.70 10.48
CA LEU A 197 16.65 -3.98 10.34
C LEU A 197 17.47 -3.95 11.65
N MET A 198 16.81 -3.86 12.80
CA MET A 198 17.48 -3.95 14.11
C MET A 198 18.07 -5.35 14.34
N GLU A 199 17.36 -6.42 13.96
CA GLU A 199 17.86 -7.78 14.03
C GLU A 199 19.11 -7.97 13.16
N GLN A 200 19.09 -7.46 11.91
CA GLN A 200 20.26 -7.48 11.03
C GLN A 200 21.44 -6.69 11.60
N SER A 201 21.18 -5.48 12.12
CA SER A 201 22.23 -4.66 12.73
C SER A 201 22.85 -5.33 13.96
N ALA A 202 22.03 -5.98 14.80
CA ALA A 202 22.50 -6.73 15.95
C ALA A 202 23.38 -7.92 15.55
N ARG A 203 22.98 -8.65 14.48
CA ARG A 203 23.79 -9.75 13.91
C ARG A 203 25.12 -9.25 13.35
N SER A 204 25.12 -8.11 12.65
CA SER A 204 26.36 -7.51 12.11
C SER A 204 27.29 -7.06 13.23
N ALA A 205 26.75 -6.42 14.28
CA ALA A 205 27.53 -6.01 15.45
C ALA A 205 28.14 -7.22 16.18
N GLU A 206 27.40 -8.32 16.30
CA GLU A 206 27.87 -9.56 16.89
C GLU A 206 29.00 -10.21 16.05
N ARG A 207 28.84 -10.23 14.72
CA ARG A 207 29.91 -10.70 13.82
C ARG A 207 31.20 -9.88 13.95
N LEU A 208 31.08 -8.55 14.03
CA LEU A 208 32.23 -7.68 14.26
C LEU A 208 32.88 -7.90 15.64
N ARG A 209 32.08 -8.21 16.67
CA ARG A 209 32.60 -8.57 17.99
C ARG A 209 33.38 -9.89 17.92
N ILE A 210 32.77 -10.94 17.34
CA ILE A 210 33.42 -12.25 17.19
C ILE A 210 34.70 -12.13 16.34
N SER A 211 34.70 -11.33 15.28
CA SER A 211 35.90 -11.11 14.45
C SER A 211 37.01 -10.46 15.23
N ARG A 212 36.74 -9.52 16.15
CA ARG A 212 37.75 -8.91 17.03
C ARG A 212 38.27 -9.91 18.05
N ASP A 213 37.38 -10.63 18.72
CA ASP A 213 37.74 -11.65 19.71
C ASP A 213 38.64 -12.74 19.07
N LEU A 214 38.29 -13.15 17.83
CA LEU A 214 39.10 -14.10 17.03
C LEU A 214 40.46 -13.52 16.67
N HIS A 215 40.52 -12.22 16.27
CA HIS A 215 41.78 -11.59 15.91
C HIS A 215 42.74 -11.51 17.12
N ASP A 216 42.20 -11.19 18.29
CA ASP A 216 42.97 -11.11 19.54
C ASP A 216 43.47 -12.49 19.97
N LEU A 217 42.62 -13.54 19.85
CA LEU A 217 42.98 -14.92 20.16
C LEU A 217 44.12 -15.41 19.22
N ILE A 218 43.96 -15.22 17.92
CA ILE A 218 44.97 -15.62 16.90
C ILE A 218 46.25 -14.87 17.14
N GLY A 219 46.21 -13.57 17.39
CA GLY A 219 47.37 -12.74 17.63
C GLY A 219 48.19 -13.23 18.86
N HIS A 220 47.48 -13.57 19.95
CA HIS A 220 48.11 -14.11 21.14
C HIS A 220 48.77 -15.50 20.89
N GLN A 221 48.03 -16.43 20.28
CA GLN A 221 48.52 -17.78 20.00
C GLN A 221 49.70 -17.80 19.02
N LEU A 222 49.68 -16.95 17.98
CA LEU A 222 50.79 -16.76 17.06
C LEU A 222 52.06 -16.20 17.77
N THR A 223 51.87 -15.30 18.72
CA THR A 223 53.00 -14.78 19.53
C THR A 223 53.62 -15.89 20.38
N VAL A 224 52.81 -16.74 21.06
CA VAL A 224 53.29 -17.89 21.82
C VAL A 224 54.05 -18.87 20.90
N LEU A 225 53.47 -19.19 19.74
CA LEU A 225 54.07 -20.07 18.74
C LEU A 225 55.45 -19.55 18.28
N THR A 226 55.55 -18.25 18.02
CA THR A 226 56.81 -17.59 17.60
C THR A 226 57.87 -17.69 18.69
N LEU A 227 57.48 -17.46 19.97
CA LEU A 227 58.39 -17.55 21.11
C LEU A 227 58.88 -18.99 21.33
N GLU A 228 58.02 -20.00 21.22
CA GLU A 228 58.39 -21.41 21.35
C GLU A 228 59.38 -21.83 20.24
N LEU A 229 59.14 -21.41 18.99
CA LEU A 229 60.02 -21.67 17.86
C LEU A 229 61.39 -20.94 18.01
N GLU A 230 61.38 -19.72 18.56
CA GLU A 230 62.61 -18.98 18.83
C GLU A 230 63.47 -19.63 19.92
N ALA A 231 62.80 -20.08 21.01
CA ALA A 231 63.46 -20.87 22.07
C ALA A 231 64.07 -22.16 21.51
N ALA A 232 63.36 -22.88 20.66
CA ALA A 232 63.82 -24.12 20.01
C ALA A 232 65.08 -23.88 19.16
N ARG A 233 65.23 -22.70 18.52
CA ARG A 233 66.42 -22.35 17.73
C ARG A 233 67.69 -22.11 18.56
N HIS A 234 67.54 -21.70 19.79
CA HIS A 234 68.67 -21.35 20.68
C HIS A 234 69.06 -22.44 21.65
N LEU A 235 68.25 -23.53 21.76
CA LEU A 235 68.50 -24.62 22.69
C LEU A 235 68.99 -25.90 21.94
N PRO A 236 70.00 -26.65 22.46
CA PRO A 236 70.46 -27.88 21.84
C PRO A 236 69.69 -29.10 22.37
N GLY A 237 69.56 -30.17 21.51
CA GLY A 237 69.16 -31.52 21.93
C GLY A 237 67.68 -31.67 22.32
N GLU A 238 67.44 -32.35 23.41
CA GLU A 238 66.06 -32.72 23.84
C GLU A 238 65.19 -31.56 24.21
N ARG A 239 65.76 -30.50 24.77
CA ARG A 239 65.04 -29.23 25.08
C ARG A 239 64.51 -28.54 23.84
N SER A 240 65.24 -28.56 22.73
CA SER A 240 64.75 -28.02 21.46
C SER A 240 63.55 -28.81 20.98
N ARG A 241 63.54 -30.14 21.13
CA ARG A 241 62.37 -30.98 20.76
C ARG A 241 61.14 -30.67 21.59
N GLU A 242 61.28 -30.47 22.89
CA GLU A 242 60.15 -30.10 23.78
C GLU A 242 59.49 -28.77 23.36
N HIS A 243 60.29 -27.78 22.91
CA HIS A 243 59.72 -26.50 22.40
C HIS A 243 59.03 -26.69 21.04
N ILE A 244 59.58 -27.57 20.15
CA ILE A 244 58.93 -27.88 18.89
C ILE A 244 57.61 -28.60 19.09
N ASP A 245 57.52 -29.56 20.02
CA ASP A 245 56.33 -30.32 20.34
C ASP A 245 55.25 -29.41 20.92
N ARG A 246 55.63 -28.42 21.78
CA ARG A 246 54.70 -27.39 22.28
C ARG A 246 54.22 -26.48 21.19
N ALA A 247 55.10 -26.05 20.29
CA ALA A 247 54.72 -25.23 19.15
C ALA A 247 53.75 -25.96 18.21
N ASP A 248 53.93 -27.26 17.95
CA ASP A 248 53.03 -28.08 17.16
C ASP A 248 51.63 -28.24 17.85
N SER A 249 51.60 -28.39 19.19
CA SER A 249 50.34 -28.40 19.93
C SER A 249 49.56 -27.11 19.82
N VAL A 250 50.25 -25.95 20.05
CA VAL A 250 49.62 -24.60 19.93
C VAL A 250 49.10 -24.36 18.52
N ALA A 251 49.82 -24.81 17.48
CA ALA A 251 49.38 -24.66 16.09
C ALA A 251 48.12 -25.48 15.78
N ARG A 252 48.04 -26.72 16.29
CA ARG A 252 46.85 -27.60 16.12
C ARG A 252 45.65 -27.04 16.83
N ASP A 253 45.81 -26.57 18.07
CA ASP A 253 44.75 -25.97 18.87
C ASP A 253 44.21 -24.71 18.20
N LEU A 254 45.09 -23.81 17.73
CA LEU A 254 44.72 -22.63 16.96
C LEU A 254 43.92 -22.99 15.69
N LEU A 255 44.35 -24.03 14.96
CA LEU A 255 43.64 -24.43 13.74
C LEU A 255 42.23 -25.00 14.04
N ALA A 256 42.07 -25.71 15.15
CA ALA A 256 40.79 -26.20 15.61
C ALA A 256 39.85 -25.07 16.02
N ASP A 257 40.34 -24.10 16.80
CA ASP A 257 39.55 -22.95 17.27
C ASP A 257 39.08 -22.06 16.09
N VAL A 258 39.98 -21.78 15.13
CA VAL A 258 39.64 -21.02 13.90
C VAL A 258 38.57 -21.73 13.08
N ARG A 259 38.69 -23.06 12.90
CA ARG A 259 37.71 -23.84 12.14
C ARG A 259 36.34 -23.82 12.83
N HIS A 260 36.31 -23.96 14.16
CA HIS A 260 35.06 -23.92 14.93
C HIS A 260 34.37 -22.57 14.78
N THR A 261 35.09 -21.46 15.00
CA THR A 261 34.53 -20.10 14.94
C THR A 261 34.08 -19.72 13.52
N VAL A 262 34.84 -20.14 12.48
CA VAL A 262 34.43 -19.90 11.07
C VAL A 262 33.18 -20.72 10.71
N SER A 263 33.01 -21.93 11.27
CA SER A 263 31.79 -22.72 11.10
C SER A 263 30.58 -22.02 11.70
N GLU A 264 30.69 -21.51 12.94
CA GLU A 264 29.62 -20.75 13.60
C GLU A 264 29.23 -19.47 12.84
N LEU A 265 30.20 -18.78 12.23
CA LEU A 265 29.94 -17.61 11.40
C LEU A 265 29.27 -17.94 10.04
N ARG A 266 29.42 -19.15 9.53
CA ARG A 266 28.84 -19.61 8.26
C ARG A 266 27.38 -20.04 8.35
N GLU A 267 26.88 -20.39 9.54
CA GLU A 267 25.54 -20.99 9.70
C GLU A 267 24.39 -19.99 9.74
N ALA A 268 24.61 -18.71 9.51
CA ALA A 268 23.50 -17.76 9.36
C ALA A 268 23.50 -17.10 7.98
N PRO A 269 22.99 -17.76 6.91
CA PRO A 269 22.57 -17.01 5.74
C PRO A 269 21.48 -16.06 6.18
N SER A 270 21.55 -14.79 5.75
CA SER A 270 20.42 -13.87 5.88
C SER A 270 19.21 -14.51 5.19
N ASP A 271 18.27 -15.02 5.97
CA ASP A 271 17.07 -15.68 5.44
C ASP A 271 16.13 -14.58 4.89
N LEU A 272 16.51 -14.03 3.73
CA LEU A 272 15.74 -13.02 3.01
C LEU A 272 14.29 -13.46 2.82
N PRO A 273 14.00 -14.74 2.41
CA PRO A 273 12.65 -15.27 2.37
C PRO A 273 11.87 -15.07 3.66
N ALA A 274 12.38 -15.51 4.78
CA ALA A 274 11.69 -15.38 6.06
C ALA A 274 11.51 -13.92 6.49
N ALA A 275 12.47 -13.05 6.20
CA ALA A 275 12.37 -11.62 6.50
C ALA A 275 11.28 -10.94 5.67
N VAL A 276 11.20 -11.23 4.35
CA VAL A 276 10.14 -10.71 3.48
C VAL A 276 8.77 -11.24 3.90
N HIS A 277 8.66 -12.54 4.20
CA HIS A 277 7.39 -13.12 4.69
C HIS A 277 6.89 -12.42 5.96
N ARG A 278 7.76 -12.20 6.94
CA ARG A 278 7.39 -11.47 8.18
C ARG A 278 6.97 -10.04 7.92
N MET A 279 7.61 -9.36 6.97
CA MET A 279 7.33 -7.95 6.64
C MET A 279 5.96 -7.76 5.98
N VAL A 280 5.53 -8.72 5.16
CA VAL A 280 4.27 -8.60 4.40
C VAL A 280 3.11 -9.38 5.04
N ALA A 281 3.35 -10.05 6.17
CA ALA A 281 2.31 -10.79 6.88
C ALA A 281 1.26 -9.82 7.47
N ASP A 282 -0.02 -10.19 7.30
CA ASP A 282 -1.17 -9.57 7.96
C ASP A 282 -1.28 -8.03 7.83
N ILE A 283 -1.01 -7.47 6.65
CA ILE A 283 -1.18 -6.05 6.41
C ILE A 283 -2.67 -5.70 6.30
N PRO A 284 -3.23 -4.90 7.22
CA PRO A 284 -4.65 -4.59 7.20
C PRO A 284 -5.06 -3.83 5.93
N GLY A 285 -6.06 -4.34 5.21
CA GLY A 285 -6.62 -3.70 4.03
C GLY A 285 -5.88 -3.92 2.72
N LEU A 286 -4.80 -4.72 2.71
CA LEU A 286 -4.05 -5.07 1.51
C LEU A 286 -3.79 -6.57 1.45
N ASN A 287 -4.21 -7.22 0.35
CA ASN A 287 -3.91 -8.63 0.11
C ASN A 287 -2.56 -8.76 -0.60
N VAL A 288 -1.51 -9.17 0.13
CA VAL A 288 -0.18 -9.34 -0.46
C VAL A 288 0.01 -10.79 -0.91
N ARG A 289 0.30 -10.98 -2.20
CA ARG A 289 0.72 -12.25 -2.79
C ARG A 289 2.23 -12.24 -2.93
N LEU A 290 2.89 -13.16 -2.24
CA LEU A 290 4.34 -13.29 -2.28
C LEU A 290 4.73 -14.56 -3.05
N ASP A 291 5.51 -14.36 -4.12
CA ASP A 291 6.14 -15.44 -4.89
C ASP A 291 7.65 -15.26 -4.79
N LEU A 292 8.31 -16.20 -4.10
CA LEU A 292 9.71 -16.09 -3.73
C LEU A 292 10.43 -17.38 -4.10
N GLU A 293 11.40 -17.27 -5.01
CA GLU A 293 12.20 -18.41 -5.46
C GLU A 293 13.18 -18.85 -4.37
N ALA A 294 13.24 -20.15 -4.10
CA ALA A 294 14.02 -20.73 -2.99
C ALA A 294 15.56 -20.57 -3.15
N ASP A 295 16.03 -20.28 -4.36
CA ASP A 295 17.46 -20.18 -4.69
C ASP A 295 18.00 -18.74 -4.65
N VAL A 296 17.23 -17.79 -4.15
CA VAL A 296 17.66 -16.40 -4.02
C VAL A 296 18.61 -16.25 -2.83
N ARG A 297 19.88 -16.03 -3.13
CA ARG A 297 20.93 -15.74 -2.14
C ARG A 297 21.57 -14.39 -2.47
N LEU A 298 21.61 -13.52 -1.49
CA LEU A 298 22.23 -12.20 -1.53
C LEU A 298 23.11 -12.02 -0.29
N ASP A 299 24.13 -11.19 -0.39
CA ASP A 299 24.86 -10.72 0.77
C ASP A 299 23.98 -9.82 1.67
N GLU A 300 24.53 -9.41 2.80
CA GLU A 300 23.79 -8.64 3.81
C GLU A 300 23.36 -7.25 3.29
N GLU A 301 24.24 -6.56 2.54
CA GLU A 301 23.95 -5.21 2.02
C GLU A 301 22.86 -5.26 0.95
N ARG A 302 22.95 -6.22 0.01
CA ARG A 302 21.93 -6.41 -1.03
C ARG A 302 20.62 -6.91 -0.46
N SER A 303 20.65 -7.80 0.54
CA SER A 303 19.46 -8.26 1.25
C SER A 303 18.76 -7.10 1.95
N ALA A 304 19.49 -6.21 2.63
CA ALA A 304 18.93 -5.02 3.26
C ALA A 304 18.33 -4.05 2.22
N ALA A 305 18.96 -3.89 1.07
CA ALA A 305 18.46 -3.04 -0.02
C ALA A 305 17.13 -3.60 -0.58
N VAL A 306 17.04 -4.92 -0.81
CA VAL A 306 15.82 -5.60 -1.26
C VAL A 306 14.70 -5.48 -0.23
N LEU A 307 14.98 -5.68 1.07
CA LEU A 307 13.99 -5.51 2.13
C LEU A 307 13.44 -4.09 2.20
N ARG A 308 14.30 -3.07 2.10
CA ARG A 308 13.86 -1.67 2.02
C ARG A 308 13.04 -1.37 0.77
N ALA A 309 13.36 -2.01 -0.36
CA ALA A 309 12.59 -1.89 -1.58
C ALA A 309 11.19 -2.49 -1.42
N VAL A 310 11.06 -3.68 -0.81
CA VAL A 310 9.76 -4.28 -0.47
C VAL A 310 8.95 -3.34 0.43
N GLN A 311 9.58 -2.77 1.48
CA GLN A 311 8.93 -1.81 2.36
C GLN A 311 8.38 -0.60 1.61
N GLU A 312 9.19 0.00 0.75
CA GLU A 312 8.79 1.19 -0.02
C GLU A 312 7.66 0.87 -1.01
N ILE A 313 7.71 -0.32 -1.66
CA ILE A 313 6.64 -0.80 -2.54
C ILE A 313 5.33 -0.92 -1.75
N VAL A 314 5.33 -1.62 -0.62
CA VAL A 314 4.15 -1.79 0.24
C VAL A 314 3.62 -0.43 0.72
N THR A 315 4.51 0.45 1.18
CA THR A 315 4.15 1.78 1.68
C THR A 315 3.52 2.64 0.56
N ASN A 316 4.09 2.61 -0.65
CA ASN A 316 3.57 3.35 -1.79
C ASN A 316 2.21 2.81 -2.24
N THR A 317 2.02 1.50 -2.25
CA THR A 317 0.74 0.86 -2.54
C THR A 317 -0.34 1.31 -1.54
N LEU A 318 -0.04 1.28 -0.24
CA LEU A 318 -0.98 1.70 0.82
C LEU A 318 -1.32 3.20 0.74
N ARG A 319 -0.32 4.06 0.43
CA ARG A 319 -0.50 5.53 0.43
C ARG A 319 -1.13 6.07 -0.85
N HIS A 320 -0.79 5.48 -1.99
CA HIS A 320 -1.00 6.15 -3.27
C HIS A 320 -1.84 5.36 -4.26
N ALA A 321 -1.84 4.03 -4.18
CA ALA A 321 -2.43 3.19 -5.23
C ALA A 321 -3.94 2.99 -5.07
N GLU A 322 -4.50 3.08 -3.86
CA GLU A 322 -5.87 2.65 -3.57
C GLU A 322 -6.12 1.19 -4.01
N ALA A 323 -5.05 0.38 -3.98
CA ALA A 323 -5.06 -1.00 -4.41
C ALA A 323 -5.65 -1.94 -3.36
N SER A 324 -6.19 -3.05 -3.79
CA SER A 324 -6.67 -4.14 -2.93
C SER A 324 -5.70 -5.33 -2.90
N THR A 325 -4.86 -5.45 -3.91
CA THR A 325 -3.91 -6.55 -4.06
C THR A 325 -2.54 -6.01 -4.48
N LEU A 326 -1.49 -6.51 -3.83
CA LEU A 326 -0.10 -6.30 -4.21
C LEU A 326 0.54 -7.66 -4.46
N THR A 327 1.14 -7.85 -5.61
CA THR A 327 1.93 -9.04 -5.94
C THR A 327 3.41 -8.69 -5.85
N ILE A 328 4.16 -9.40 -5.02
CA ILE A 328 5.60 -9.26 -4.88
C ILE A 328 6.23 -10.55 -5.38
N GLN A 329 7.13 -10.45 -6.34
CA GLN A 329 7.90 -11.57 -6.87
C GLN A 329 9.39 -11.30 -6.72
N ILE A 330 10.14 -12.28 -6.19
CA ILE A 330 11.60 -12.21 -6.09
C ILE A 330 12.17 -13.49 -6.71
N ALA A 331 12.91 -13.33 -7.79
CA ALA A 331 13.47 -14.45 -8.55
C ALA A 331 14.90 -14.15 -9.00
N ARG A 332 15.66 -15.23 -9.24
CA ARG A 332 17.00 -15.12 -9.82
C ARG A 332 16.94 -15.21 -11.33
N HIS A 333 17.49 -14.22 -12.00
CA HIS A 333 17.65 -14.19 -13.45
C HIS A 333 19.14 -14.13 -13.83
N GLY A 334 19.76 -15.28 -14.00
CA GLY A 334 21.17 -15.41 -14.31
C GLY A 334 22.07 -14.87 -13.20
N GLN A 335 22.74 -13.75 -13.44
CA GLN A 335 23.64 -13.08 -12.48
C GLN A 335 22.96 -11.95 -11.70
N GLU A 336 21.67 -11.76 -11.86
CA GLU A 336 20.91 -10.73 -11.14
C GLU A 336 19.77 -11.38 -10.34
N VAL A 337 19.45 -10.79 -9.19
CA VAL A 337 18.19 -11.02 -8.48
C VAL A 337 17.25 -9.89 -8.84
N VAL A 338 16.03 -10.25 -9.23
CA VAL A 338 14.99 -9.32 -9.65
C VAL A 338 13.84 -9.38 -8.65
N LEU A 339 13.53 -8.24 -8.02
CA LEU A 339 12.32 -8.01 -7.26
C LEU A 339 11.34 -7.25 -8.14
N THR A 340 10.12 -7.74 -8.28
CA THR A 340 9.02 -7.06 -8.96
C THR A 340 7.84 -6.93 -8.00
N GLY A 341 7.35 -5.70 -7.81
CA GLY A 341 6.13 -5.41 -7.09
C GLY A 341 5.09 -4.81 -8.03
N VAL A 342 3.89 -5.39 -8.08
CA VAL A 342 2.78 -4.95 -8.94
C VAL A 342 1.53 -4.80 -8.10
N ASP A 343 0.92 -3.62 -8.08
CA ASP A 343 -0.37 -3.40 -7.47
C ASP A 343 -1.51 -3.31 -8.50
N ASP A 344 -2.74 -3.53 -8.05
CA ASP A 344 -3.97 -3.42 -8.85
C ASP A 344 -4.62 -2.02 -8.75
N GLY A 345 -3.85 -1.02 -8.31
CA GLY A 345 -4.34 0.32 -8.05
C GLY A 345 -4.52 1.20 -9.29
N ARG A 346 -4.72 2.48 -9.03
CA ARG A 346 -5.03 3.49 -10.09
C ARG A 346 -3.86 3.81 -11.03
N GLY A 347 -2.63 3.38 -10.71
CA GLY A 347 -1.45 3.74 -11.48
C GLY A 347 -1.10 5.24 -11.44
N ALA A 348 -0.17 5.66 -12.31
CA ALA A 348 0.22 7.05 -12.48
C ALA A 348 0.70 7.30 -13.91
N ASP A 349 0.06 8.20 -14.65
CA ASP A 349 0.45 8.56 -16.04
C ASP A 349 1.89 9.11 -16.15
N ARG A 350 2.37 9.73 -15.08
CA ARG A 350 3.74 10.22 -14.93
C ARG A 350 4.19 9.99 -13.49
N PRO A 351 4.85 8.87 -13.19
CA PRO A 351 5.36 8.64 -11.85
C PRO A 351 6.41 9.70 -11.48
N THR A 352 6.09 10.49 -10.44
CA THR A 352 7.05 11.45 -9.89
C THR A 352 7.90 10.73 -8.84
N TRP A 353 9.22 10.87 -8.97
CA TRP A 353 10.17 10.31 -8.02
C TRP A 353 10.11 11.08 -6.69
N GLY A 354 9.38 10.53 -5.73
CA GLY A 354 9.40 11.00 -4.35
C GLY A 354 10.74 10.68 -3.66
N ASN A 355 10.92 11.17 -2.44
CA ASN A 355 12.15 10.95 -1.66
C ASN A 355 12.46 9.45 -1.44
N GLY A 356 11.44 8.61 -1.24
CA GLY A 356 11.59 7.16 -1.07
C GLY A 356 12.15 6.47 -2.29
N LEU A 357 11.54 6.67 -3.45
CA LEU A 357 12.00 6.08 -4.72
C LEU A 357 13.39 6.58 -5.13
N ARG A 358 13.68 7.88 -4.90
CA ARG A 358 15.01 8.45 -5.17
C ARG A 358 16.08 7.83 -4.29
N GLY A 359 15.85 7.76 -2.97
CA GLY A 359 16.78 7.13 -2.03
C GLY A 359 16.95 5.62 -2.25
N MET A 360 15.93 4.94 -2.78
CA MET A 360 16.05 3.54 -3.23
C MET A 360 16.95 3.44 -4.45
N ALA A 361 16.76 4.28 -5.47
CA ALA A 361 17.57 4.26 -6.69
C ALA A 361 19.04 4.57 -6.41
N GLU A 362 19.34 5.55 -5.56
CA GLU A 362 20.70 5.89 -5.14
C GLU A 362 21.39 4.68 -4.50
N ARG A 363 20.80 4.05 -3.50
CA ARG A 363 21.35 2.86 -2.83
C ARG A 363 21.54 1.67 -3.76
N LEU A 364 20.59 1.44 -4.68
CA LEU A 364 20.71 0.35 -5.65
C LEU A 364 21.86 0.61 -6.62
N THR A 365 22.06 1.85 -7.04
CA THR A 365 23.17 2.24 -7.91
C THR A 365 24.51 2.00 -7.25
N ASP A 366 24.66 2.32 -5.96
CA ASP A 366 25.88 2.05 -5.16
C ASP A 366 26.21 0.55 -5.11
N LEU A 367 25.20 -0.32 -5.17
CA LEU A 367 25.34 -1.77 -5.18
C LEU A 367 25.45 -2.37 -6.60
N GLY A 368 25.57 -1.53 -7.63
CA GLY A 368 25.59 -1.96 -9.04
C GLY A 368 24.23 -2.43 -9.58
N GLY A 369 23.15 -2.11 -8.88
CA GLY A 369 21.79 -2.44 -9.25
C GLY A 369 21.09 -1.31 -10.00
N ARG A 370 19.78 -1.53 -10.31
CA ARG A 370 18.93 -0.53 -10.97
C ARG A 370 17.48 -0.64 -10.52
N LEU A 371 16.76 0.48 -10.67
CA LEU A 371 15.32 0.62 -10.38
C LEU A 371 14.58 1.06 -11.64
N ASP A 372 13.54 0.31 -12.01
CA ASP A 372 12.62 0.64 -13.10
C ASP A 372 11.19 0.78 -12.54
N ILE A 373 10.43 1.74 -13.06
CA ILE A 373 9.06 2.03 -12.61
C ILE A 373 8.15 2.18 -13.82
N ASP A 374 6.99 1.53 -13.78
CA ASP A 374 5.91 1.67 -14.77
C ASP A 374 4.58 1.93 -14.04
N GLY A 375 3.83 2.92 -14.51
CA GLY A 375 2.54 3.32 -13.93
C GLY A 375 1.34 3.13 -14.86
N ALA A 376 1.49 2.49 -16.03
CA ALA A 376 0.47 2.45 -17.07
C ALA A 376 -0.79 1.63 -16.71
N ARG A 377 -0.67 0.59 -15.90
CA ARG A 377 -1.77 -0.27 -15.43
C ARG A 377 -1.50 -0.72 -14.01
N GLY A 378 -1.94 0.08 -12.99
CA GLY A 378 -1.46 -0.06 -11.64
C GLY A 378 -0.03 0.51 -11.53
N PHE A 379 0.68 0.23 -10.44
CA PHE A 379 2.05 0.69 -10.27
C PHE A 379 2.99 -0.51 -10.18
N THR A 380 3.96 -0.56 -11.09
CA THR A 380 4.96 -1.63 -11.16
C THR A 380 6.32 -1.07 -10.79
N VAL A 381 6.96 -1.68 -9.83
CA VAL A 381 8.35 -1.39 -9.42
C VAL A 381 9.19 -2.61 -9.69
N THR A 382 10.27 -2.46 -10.44
CA THR A 382 11.24 -3.53 -10.71
C THR A 382 12.61 -3.11 -10.20
N VAL A 383 13.14 -3.86 -9.26
CA VAL A 383 14.50 -3.72 -8.70
C VAL A 383 15.36 -4.85 -9.21
N ARG A 384 16.57 -4.52 -9.66
CA ARG A 384 17.58 -5.51 -10.06
C ARG A 384 18.84 -5.27 -9.28
N VAL A 385 19.37 -6.33 -8.69
CA VAL A 385 20.66 -6.31 -7.98
C VAL A 385 21.53 -7.48 -8.45
N PRO A 386 22.86 -7.32 -8.58
CA PRO A 386 23.74 -8.44 -8.90
C PRO A 386 23.60 -9.56 -7.86
N ALA A 387 23.47 -10.79 -8.33
CA ALA A 387 23.62 -11.96 -7.47
C ALA A 387 25.11 -12.14 -7.17
N THR A 388 25.48 -12.30 -5.93
CA THR A 388 26.87 -12.55 -5.51
C THR A 388 27.40 -13.86 -6.07
#